data_d0fbe344b7c678ef4b8239cf6e257e29
#
_entry.id   d0fbe344b7c678ef4b8239cf6e257e29
#
_cell.length_a   1.000
_cell.length_b   1.000
_cell.length_c   1.000
_cell.angle_alpha   90.00
_cell.angle_beta   90.00
_cell.angle_gamma   90.00
#
_symmetry.space_group_name_H-M   'P 1'
#
loop_
_entity.id
_entity.type
_entity.pdbx_description
1 polymer ?
#
loop_
_entity_poly.entity_id
_entity_poly.type
_entity_poly.pdbx_seq_one_letter_code
_entity_poly.pdbx_strand_id
1 'polypeptide(L)'
;LLRMIAGFLDPTQGEIFINDKTVKAVAPNKRSIGMVFQKLALFPHMTAAENVAFPLKMRRFDARTIPSRVSQYLSLVKLEGFENRRINELSGGQQQRVAIARALVFKPDLLLLDEPLAALDRKLREEMQLEFRRIQKELGVTTINVTHDQREALVVSDQIIVMDNGEIQQDSSPTEMYRNPNNPFVANFIGVTSLFKGEIIKNNGTFASVKIGDFALEGILRSDPKKVGIGAPARCAVRAEQIRISGRKADMTRLDCNFQGIVTDVIFEGERLIYELSVPELGKDPIQIYHHDKNDFATHELGRTVHIGWTNRDLHIFVAN
;
A
#
# COMPACT_ATOMS: atom_id res chain seq x y z
N LEU A 1 0.45 8.28 15.60
CA LEU A 1 0.91 6.99 16.09
C LEU A 1 2.44 6.95 16.20
N LEU A 2 3.23 7.15 15.14
CA LEU A 2 4.70 7.07 15.15
C LEU A 2 5.33 7.97 16.23
N ARG A 3 4.85 9.21 16.39
CA ARG A 3 5.36 10.14 17.39
C ARG A 3 5.14 9.67 18.84
N MET A 4 4.05 8.91 19.09
CA MET A 4 3.80 8.28 20.41
C MET A 4 4.76 7.11 20.65
N ILE A 5 4.96 6.25 19.65
CA ILE A 5 5.90 5.13 19.75
C ILE A 5 7.33 5.66 19.98
N ALA A 6 7.73 6.70 19.23
CA ALA A 6 9.04 7.34 19.38
C ALA A 6 9.21 8.12 20.71
N GLY A 7 8.12 8.44 21.42
CA GLY A 7 8.15 9.15 22.70
C GLY A 7 8.14 10.67 22.59
N PHE A 8 7.76 11.22 21.43
CA PHE A 8 7.58 12.66 21.25
C PHE A 8 6.19 13.15 21.66
N LEU A 9 5.28 12.23 21.92
CA LEU A 9 3.91 12.49 22.35
C LEU A 9 3.44 11.35 23.24
N ASP A 10 2.73 11.67 24.32
CA ASP A 10 2.14 10.66 25.19
C ASP A 10 0.77 10.21 24.65
N PRO A 11 0.44 8.90 24.74
CA PRO A 11 -0.89 8.42 24.43
C PRO A 11 -1.90 8.94 25.47
N THR A 12 -3.09 9.37 25.00
CA THR A 12 -4.18 9.81 25.89
C THR A 12 -4.66 8.67 26.79
N GLN A 13 -4.73 7.45 26.21
CA GLN A 13 -5.11 6.22 26.91
C GLN A 13 -4.27 5.05 26.39
N GLY A 14 -4.21 3.98 27.17
CA GLY A 14 -3.45 2.78 26.84
C GLY A 14 -1.96 2.89 27.13
N GLU A 15 -1.23 1.87 26.74
CA GLU A 15 0.22 1.75 26.94
C GLU A 15 0.91 1.23 25.69
N ILE A 16 2.20 1.55 25.56
CA ILE A 16 3.05 1.07 24.45
C ILE A 16 4.12 0.18 25.04
N PHE A 17 4.26 -1.01 24.46
CA PHE A 17 5.26 -1.99 24.82
C PHE A 17 6.23 -2.22 23.66
N ILE A 18 7.53 -2.31 23.95
CA ILE A 18 8.57 -2.71 23.01
C ILE A 18 9.35 -3.85 23.70
N ASN A 19 9.42 -5.04 23.06
CA ASN A 19 10.00 -6.24 23.65
C ASN A 19 9.44 -6.51 25.06
N ASP A 20 8.10 -6.51 25.19
CA ASP A 20 7.35 -6.74 26.44
C ASP A 20 7.64 -5.77 27.58
N LYS A 21 8.32 -4.65 27.31
CA LYS A 21 8.62 -3.58 28.27
C LYS A 21 7.83 -2.34 27.95
N THR A 22 7.13 -1.78 28.97
CA THR A 22 6.47 -0.49 28.80
C THR A 22 7.49 0.62 28.55
N VAL A 23 7.19 1.48 27.59
CA VAL A 23 8.05 2.64 27.25
C VAL A 23 7.45 3.97 27.69
N LYS A 24 6.36 3.96 28.47
CA LYS A 24 5.62 5.16 28.89
C LYS A 24 6.50 6.22 29.58
N ALA A 25 7.42 5.80 30.46
CA ALA A 25 8.32 6.69 31.17
C ALA A 25 9.73 6.79 30.55
N VAL A 26 9.92 6.21 29.35
CA VAL A 26 11.24 6.17 28.70
C VAL A 26 11.36 7.35 27.74
N ALA A 27 12.33 8.23 28.00
CA ALA A 27 12.62 9.36 27.12
C ALA A 27 13.00 8.90 25.70
N PRO A 28 12.68 9.67 24.63
CA PRO A 28 12.89 9.28 23.23
C PRO A 28 14.32 8.81 22.92
N ASN A 29 15.34 9.50 23.43
CA ASN A 29 16.74 9.17 23.22
C ASN A 29 17.22 7.88 23.93
N LYS A 30 16.44 7.39 24.88
CA LYS A 30 16.71 6.15 25.63
C LYS A 30 15.93 4.96 25.07
N ARG A 31 14.98 5.17 24.17
CA ARG A 31 14.30 4.09 23.45
C ARG A 31 15.26 3.52 22.41
N SER A 32 15.26 2.21 22.25
CA SER A 32 16.07 1.52 21.23
C SER A 32 15.37 1.60 19.85
N ILE A 33 15.09 2.82 19.40
CA ILE A 33 14.33 3.10 18.18
C ILE A 33 15.20 3.86 17.18
N GLY A 34 15.29 3.35 15.94
CA GLY A 34 15.75 4.11 14.80
C GLY A 34 14.58 4.84 14.15
N MET A 35 14.78 6.05 13.66
CA MET A 35 13.71 6.81 12.99
C MET A 35 14.22 7.50 11.75
N VAL A 36 13.45 7.37 10.65
CA VAL A 36 13.64 8.14 9.41
C VAL A 36 12.42 9.01 9.23
N PHE A 37 12.64 10.31 9.21
CA PHE A 37 11.61 11.33 9.04
C PHE A 37 11.39 11.62 7.55
N GLN A 38 10.22 12.10 7.18
CA GLN A 38 9.87 12.53 5.83
C GLN A 38 10.90 13.53 5.25
N LYS A 39 11.39 14.47 6.05
CA LYS A 39 12.46 15.43 5.69
C LYS A 39 13.87 14.91 6.00
N LEU A 40 14.09 13.60 6.17
CA LEU A 40 15.35 12.90 6.47
C LEU A 40 16.13 13.42 7.69
N ALA A 41 16.02 14.69 8.05
CA ALA A 41 16.71 15.35 9.16
C ALA A 41 18.22 15.05 9.22
N LEU A 42 18.88 15.02 8.06
CA LEU A 42 20.34 14.87 7.96
C LEU A 42 21.03 16.18 8.37
N PHE A 43 22.23 16.07 8.94
CA PHE A 43 23.05 17.23 9.30
C PHE A 43 23.82 17.74 8.07
N PRO A 44 23.46 18.89 7.50
CA PRO A 44 24.00 19.32 6.18
C PRO A 44 25.48 19.68 6.22
N HIS A 45 26.01 20.06 7.40
CA HIS A 45 27.41 20.40 7.63
C HIS A 45 28.32 19.18 7.86
N MET A 46 27.74 18.00 8.00
CA MET A 46 28.44 16.72 8.19
C MET A 46 28.54 15.94 6.87
N THR A 47 29.55 15.08 6.79
CA THR A 47 29.68 14.09 5.70
C THR A 47 28.67 12.94 5.88
N ALA A 48 28.57 12.05 4.88
CA ALA A 48 27.76 10.84 4.99
C ALA A 48 28.22 9.95 6.15
N ALA A 49 29.52 9.73 6.28
CA ALA A 49 30.07 8.94 7.39
C ALA A 49 29.82 9.58 8.76
N GLU A 50 29.96 10.90 8.86
CA GLU A 50 29.70 11.62 10.11
C GLU A 50 28.24 11.55 10.52
N ASN A 51 27.29 11.67 9.57
CA ASN A 51 25.88 11.49 9.81
C ASN A 51 25.58 10.09 10.37
N VAL A 52 26.14 9.04 9.74
CA VAL A 52 25.94 7.66 10.17
C VAL A 52 26.64 7.40 11.53
N ALA A 53 27.80 8.00 11.78
CA ALA A 53 28.52 7.88 13.05
C ALA A 53 27.83 8.60 14.22
N PHE A 54 27.01 9.62 13.96
CA PHE A 54 26.43 10.50 14.97
C PHE A 54 25.69 9.74 16.09
N PRO A 55 24.74 8.82 15.81
CA PRO A 55 24.04 8.11 16.89
C PRO A 55 24.94 7.19 17.69
N LEU A 56 26.02 6.65 17.12
CA LEU A 56 26.99 5.84 17.84
C LEU A 56 27.76 6.69 18.87
N LYS A 57 28.20 7.90 18.45
CA LYS A 57 28.87 8.86 19.34
C LYS A 57 27.96 9.29 20.50
N MET A 58 26.70 9.62 20.20
CA MET A 58 25.72 10.04 21.23
C MET A 58 25.39 8.92 22.22
N ARG A 59 25.41 7.67 21.78
CA ARG A 59 25.19 6.47 22.62
C ARG A 59 26.47 5.95 23.26
N ARG A 60 27.61 6.67 23.12
CA ARG A 60 28.92 6.35 23.72
C ARG A 60 29.47 4.96 23.33
N PHE A 61 29.31 4.56 22.06
CA PHE A 61 29.99 3.38 21.55
C PHE A 61 31.51 3.58 21.61
N ASP A 62 32.27 2.46 21.72
CA ASP A 62 33.74 2.52 21.66
C ASP A 62 34.20 3.17 20.34
N ALA A 63 34.92 4.28 20.47
CA ALA A 63 35.39 5.10 19.35
C ALA A 63 36.18 4.28 18.31
N ARG A 64 36.89 3.24 18.74
CA ARG A 64 37.67 2.34 17.86
C ARG A 64 36.79 1.50 16.95
N THR A 65 35.56 1.20 17.34
CA THR A 65 34.62 0.37 16.56
C THR A 65 33.75 1.19 15.59
N ILE A 66 33.67 2.51 15.78
CA ILE A 66 32.79 3.38 14.99
C ILE A 66 33.16 3.35 13.50
N PRO A 67 34.42 3.52 13.06
CA PRO A 67 34.77 3.58 11.64
C PRO A 67 34.36 2.31 10.86
N SER A 68 34.70 1.13 11.39
CA SER A 68 34.36 -0.14 10.75
C SER A 68 32.84 -0.34 10.65
N ARG A 69 32.12 0.04 11.68
CA ARG A 69 30.66 -0.06 11.72
C ARG A 69 30.00 0.90 10.74
N VAL A 70 30.46 2.13 10.64
CA VAL A 70 29.98 3.12 9.66
C VAL A 70 30.22 2.61 8.24
N SER A 71 31.41 2.11 7.92
CA SER A 71 31.73 1.51 6.61
C SER A 71 30.80 0.34 6.29
N GLN A 72 30.56 -0.57 7.24
CA GLN A 72 29.63 -1.69 7.07
C GLN A 72 28.22 -1.24 6.69
N TYR A 73 27.68 -0.21 7.38
CA TYR A 73 26.30 0.26 7.12
C TYR A 73 26.21 1.13 5.87
N LEU A 74 27.26 1.86 5.49
CA LEU A 74 27.31 2.54 4.19
C LEU A 74 27.39 1.52 3.03
N SER A 75 28.15 0.42 3.17
CA SER A 75 28.15 -0.67 2.21
C SER A 75 26.78 -1.35 2.10
N LEU A 76 26.13 -1.64 3.24
CA LEU A 76 24.78 -2.23 3.26
C LEU A 76 23.77 -1.44 2.42
N VAL A 77 23.90 -0.11 2.41
CA VAL A 77 23.02 0.79 1.63
C VAL A 77 23.64 1.18 0.27
N LYS A 78 24.71 0.50 -0.17
CA LYS A 78 25.41 0.72 -1.46
C LYS A 78 25.93 2.16 -1.63
N LEU A 79 26.59 2.67 -0.61
CA LEU A 79 27.22 3.99 -0.59
C LEU A 79 28.74 3.92 -0.33
N GLU A 80 29.40 2.81 -0.74
CA GLU A 80 30.86 2.74 -0.74
C GLU A 80 31.45 3.86 -1.60
N GLY A 81 32.49 4.52 -1.08
CA GLY A 81 33.16 5.65 -1.75
C GLY A 81 32.47 7.00 -1.61
N PHE A 82 31.32 7.05 -0.88
CA PHE A 82 30.61 8.31 -0.60
C PHE A 82 30.82 8.81 0.84
N GLU A 83 31.66 8.14 1.62
CA GLU A 83 31.85 8.39 3.07
C GLU A 83 32.16 9.85 3.38
N ASN A 84 33.03 10.46 2.57
CA ASN A 84 33.53 11.82 2.78
C ASN A 84 32.71 12.91 2.07
N ARG A 85 31.66 12.54 1.33
CA ARG A 85 30.78 13.49 0.67
C ARG A 85 29.86 14.17 1.67
N ARG A 86 29.68 15.48 1.52
CA ARG A 86 28.69 16.25 2.28
C ARG A 86 27.29 15.94 1.77
N ILE A 87 26.28 16.18 2.62
CA ILE A 87 24.89 15.83 2.28
C ILE A 87 24.38 16.57 1.04
N ASN A 88 24.79 17.82 0.83
CA ASN A 88 24.43 18.61 -0.35
C ASN A 88 25.09 18.14 -1.66
N GLU A 89 26.11 17.28 -1.60
CA GLU A 89 26.77 16.66 -2.76
C GLU A 89 26.14 15.33 -3.17
N LEU A 90 25.12 14.90 -2.44
CA LEU A 90 24.41 13.62 -2.65
C LEU A 90 23.05 13.85 -3.32
N SER A 91 22.67 12.92 -4.20
CA SER A 91 21.31 12.88 -4.74
C SER A 91 20.28 12.58 -3.64
N GLY A 92 18.98 12.87 -3.88
CA GLY A 92 17.92 12.60 -2.92
C GLY A 92 17.88 11.14 -2.46
N GLY A 93 18.05 10.18 -3.37
CA GLY A 93 18.11 8.76 -3.04
C GLY A 93 19.36 8.39 -2.23
N GLN A 94 20.52 9.02 -2.50
CA GLN A 94 21.73 8.81 -1.70
C GLN A 94 21.56 9.40 -0.29
N GLN A 95 20.97 10.58 -0.17
CA GLN A 95 20.63 11.17 1.14
C GLN A 95 19.72 10.25 1.94
N GLN A 96 18.72 9.68 1.31
CA GLN A 96 17.82 8.73 1.95
C GLN A 96 18.53 7.48 2.45
N ARG A 97 19.42 6.90 1.65
CA ARG A 97 20.26 5.77 2.06
C ARG A 97 21.13 6.12 3.27
N VAL A 98 21.69 7.33 3.33
CA VAL A 98 22.42 7.83 4.52
C VAL A 98 21.50 7.89 5.74
N ALA A 99 20.26 8.38 5.58
CA ALA A 99 19.30 8.46 6.69
C ALA A 99 18.93 7.07 7.22
N ILE A 100 18.72 6.10 6.32
CA ILE A 100 18.44 4.69 6.67
C ILE A 100 19.66 4.08 7.40
N ALA A 101 20.88 4.23 6.87
CA ALA A 101 22.09 3.74 7.51
C ALA A 101 22.28 4.35 8.90
N ARG A 102 22.03 5.65 9.06
CA ARG A 102 22.08 6.37 10.35
C ARG A 102 21.08 5.80 11.35
N ALA A 103 19.86 5.49 10.90
CA ALA A 103 18.82 4.94 11.76
C ALA A 103 19.11 3.49 12.21
N LEU A 104 19.84 2.73 11.40
CA LEU A 104 20.12 1.30 11.63
C LEU A 104 21.46 1.03 12.31
N VAL A 105 22.45 1.94 12.22
CA VAL A 105 23.85 1.68 12.59
C VAL A 105 24.05 1.24 14.03
N PHE A 106 23.19 1.62 14.96
CA PHE A 106 23.28 1.21 16.37
C PHE A 106 22.45 -0.04 16.70
N LYS A 107 21.90 -0.74 15.67
CA LYS A 107 21.05 -1.94 15.78
C LYS A 107 19.83 -1.71 16.69
N PRO A 108 18.89 -0.86 16.28
CA PRO A 108 17.69 -0.60 17.06
C PRO A 108 16.79 -1.85 17.15
N ASP A 109 15.98 -1.94 18.21
CA ASP A 109 14.94 -2.97 18.34
C ASP A 109 13.77 -2.70 17.39
N LEU A 110 13.52 -1.44 17.06
CA LEU A 110 12.43 -1.00 16.20
C LEU A 110 12.89 0.13 15.27
N LEU A 111 12.52 0.03 14.00
CA LEU A 111 12.72 1.08 13.02
C LEU A 111 11.37 1.72 12.68
N LEU A 112 11.28 3.04 12.79
CA LEU A 112 10.12 3.84 12.43
C LEU A 112 10.42 4.66 11.17
N LEU A 113 9.51 4.59 10.20
CA LEU A 113 9.62 5.30 8.93
C LEU A 113 8.36 6.14 8.72
N ASP A 114 8.56 7.42 8.50
CA ASP A 114 7.50 8.39 8.25
C ASP A 114 7.59 8.89 6.81
N GLU A 115 6.82 8.27 5.91
CA GLU A 115 6.81 8.53 4.47
C GLU A 115 8.23 8.59 3.85
N PRO A 116 9.06 7.56 4.07
CA PRO A 116 10.49 7.65 3.76
C PRO A 116 10.77 7.85 2.26
N LEU A 117 9.89 7.43 1.36
CA LEU A 117 10.09 7.46 -0.09
C LEU A 117 9.30 8.56 -0.83
N ALA A 118 8.56 9.39 -0.10
CA ALA A 118 7.63 10.37 -0.70
C ALA A 118 8.32 11.42 -1.61
N ALA A 119 9.56 11.80 -1.29
CA ALA A 119 10.30 12.84 -2.00
C ALA A 119 11.05 12.33 -3.26
N LEU A 120 10.98 11.03 -3.57
CA LEU A 120 11.69 10.43 -4.69
C LEU A 120 10.83 10.41 -5.97
N ASP A 121 11.48 10.52 -7.13
CA ASP A 121 10.84 10.23 -8.41
C ASP A 121 10.40 8.76 -8.51
N ARG A 122 9.51 8.46 -9.46
CA ARG A 122 8.88 7.13 -9.59
C ARG A 122 9.91 6.00 -9.71
N LYS A 123 10.90 6.14 -10.61
CA LYS A 123 11.89 5.08 -10.87
C LYS A 123 12.74 4.81 -9.64
N LEU A 124 13.28 5.87 -9.05
CA LEU A 124 14.11 5.77 -7.86
C LEU A 124 13.33 5.23 -6.66
N ARG A 125 12.04 5.60 -6.53
CA ARG A 125 11.15 5.06 -5.50
C ARG A 125 10.99 3.55 -5.63
N GLU A 126 10.71 3.04 -6.83
CA GLU A 126 10.57 1.61 -7.09
C GLU A 126 11.87 0.83 -6.77
N GLU A 127 13.02 1.35 -7.16
CA GLU A 127 14.32 0.78 -6.83
C GLU A 127 14.56 0.76 -5.31
N MET A 128 14.23 1.86 -4.63
CA MET A 128 14.40 1.99 -3.18
C MET A 128 13.44 1.11 -2.37
N GLN A 129 12.22 0.86 -2.84
CA GLN A 129 11.30 -0.09 -2.20
C GLN A 129 11.89 -1.50 -2.14
N LEU A 130 12.43 -2.00 -3.26
CA LEU A 130 13.06 -3.33 -3.32
C LEU A 130 14.33 -3.40 -2.48
N GLU A 131 15.16 -2.36 -2.53
CA GLU A 131 16.38 -2.26 -1.74
C GLU A 131 16.08 -2.25 -0.24
N PHE A 132 15.08 -1.47 0.16
CA PHE A 132 14.66 -1.37 1.54
C PHE A 132 14.12 -2.71 2.08
N ARG A 133 13.28 -3.39 1.30
CA ARG A 133 12.82 -4.74 1.63
C ARG A 133 13.98 -5.72 1.81
N ARG A 134 15.03 -5.64 0.96
CA ARG A 134 16.24 -6.44 1.10
C ARG A 134 16.95 -6.17 2.43
N ILE A 135 17.17 -4.89 2.75
CA ILE A 135 17.84 -4.46 4.00
C ILE A 135 17.06 -4.94 5.23
N GLN A 136 15.74 -4.80 5.24
CA GLN A 136 14.89 -5.27 6.34
C GLN A 136 15.04 -6.78 6.57
N LYS A 137 15.01 -7.57 5.49
CA LYS A 137 15.18 -9.04 5.56
C LYS A 137 16.57 -9.44 6.04
N GLU A 138 17.61 -8.76 5.54
CA GLU A 138 19.00 -9.05 5.92
C GLU A 138 19.27 -8.76 7.38
N LEU A 139 18.71 -7.68 7.93
CA LEU A 139 18.91 -7.27 9.32
C LEU A 139 17.91 -7.89 10.31
N GLY A 140 16.77 -8.38 9.84
CA GLY A 140 15.70 -8.91 10.70
C GLY A 140 15.12 -7.87 11.67
N VAL A 141 15.22 -6.56 11.35
CA VAL A 141 14.73 -5.49 12.22
C VAL A 141 13.23 -5.30 12.08
N THR A 142 12.51 -5.30 13.20
CA THR A 142 11.09 -4.93 13.20
C THR A 142 10.91 -3.49 12.73
N THR A 143 10.05 -3.29 11.74
CA THR A 143 9.86 -1.98 11.12
C THR A 143 8.39 -1.60 11.08
N ILE A 144 8.07 -0.36 11.47
CA ILE A 144 6.77 0.26 11.23
C ILE A 144 6.98 1.35 10.19
N ASN A 145 6.34 1.19 9.03
CA ASN A 145 6.37 2.14 7.93
C ASN A 145 4.99 2.79 7.79
N VAL A 146 4.93 4.11 7.83
CA VAL A 146 3.72 4.87 7.49
C VAL A 146 3.88 5.44 6.10
N THR A 147 2.94 5.15 5.24
CA THR A 147 2.92 5.61 3.85
C THR A 147 1.49 5.84 3.37
N HIS A 148 1.32 6.74 2.43
CA HIS A 148 0.09 6.90 1.65
C HIS A 148 0.22 6.24 0.27
N ASP A 149 1.38 5.73 -0.08
CA ASP A 149 1.62 4.99 -1.33
C ASP A 149 1.23 3.52 -1.14
N GLN A 150 0.11 3.13 -1.77
CA GLN A 150 -0.43 1.77 -1.70
C GLN A 150 0.56 0.73 -2.24
N ARG A 151 1.29 1.08 -3.32
CA ARG A 151 2.28 0.17 -3.92
C ARG A 151 3.44 -0.07 -2.96
N GLU A 152 3.91 0.98 -2.29
CA GLU A 152 4.93 0.86 -1.24
C GLU A 152 4.47 -0.11 -0.15
N ALA A 153 3.27 0.09 0.39
CA ALA A 153 2.71 -0.79 1.42
C ALA A 153 2.65 -2.25 0.97
N LEU A 154 2.14 -2.52 -0.25
CA LEU A 154 2.01 -3.87 -0.79
C LEU A 154 3.35 -4.55 -1.08
N VAL A 155 4.38 -3.79 -1.50
CA VAL A 155 5.70 -4.34 -1.88
C VAL A 155 6.60 -4.57 -0.67
N VAL A 156 6.60 -3.63 0.29
CA VAL A 156 7.61 -3.59 1.36
C VAL A 156 7.15 -4.35 2.61
N SER A 157 5.85 -4.38 2.90
CA SER A 157 5.35 -4.86 4.19
C SER A 157 5.08 -6.36 4.20
N ASP A 158 5.23 -6.99 5.37
CA ASP A 158 4.75 -8.36 5.64
C ASP A 158 3.31 -8.32 6.19
N GLN A 159 2.92 -7.21 6.83
CA GLN A 159 1.59 -6.94 7.37
C GLN A 159 1.19 -5.49 7.10
N ILE A 160 -0.05 -5.26 6.71
CA ILE A 160 -0.60 -3.93 6.42
C ILE A 160 -1.77 -3.66 7.36
N ILE A 161 -1.75 -2.48 7.97
CA ILE A 161 -2.86 -1.95 8.76
C ILE A 161 -3.43 -0.74 8.04
N VAL A 162 -4.66 -0.85 7.54
CA VAL A 162 -5.40 0.27 6.96
C VAL A 162 -6.18 0.97 8.05
N MET A 163 -6.03 2.28 8.14
CA MET A 163 -6.71 3.12 9.13
C MET A 163 -7.56 4.20 8.44
N ASP A 164 -8.72 4.46 9.00
CA ASP A 164 -9.59 5.57 8.62
C ASP A 164 -10.19 6.21 9.87
N ASN A 165 -10.18 7.54 9.95
CA ASN A 165 -10.71 8.31 11.08
C ASN A 165 -10.22 7.83 12.46
N GLY A 166 -8.97 7.33 12.55
CA GLY A 166 -8.37 6.84 13.80
C GLY A 166 -8.73 5.40 14.15
N GLU A 167 -9.54 4.73 13.36
CA GLU A 167 -9.96 3.34 13.55
C GLU A 167 -9.25 2.40 12.55
N ILE A 168 -8.92 1.19 13.01
CA ILE A 168 -8.36 0.15 12.16
C ILE A 168 -9.49 -0.46 11.33
N GLN A 169 -9.39 -0.35 10.00
CA GLN A 169 -10.35 -0.90 9.06
C GLN A 169 -10.02 -2.35 8.68
N GLN A 170 -8.74 -2.65 8.55
CA GLN A 170 -8.24 -4.01 8.32
C GLN A 170 -6.79 -4.12 8.73
N ASP A 171 -6.42 -5.29 9.23
CA ASP A 171 -5.07 -5.71 9.58
C ASP A 171 -4.84 -7.11 9.00
N SER A 172 -3.97 -7.22 7.99
CA SER A 172 -3.71 -8.49 7.30
C SER A 172 -2.45 -8.45 6.43
N SER A 173 -2.04 -9.61 5.89
CA SER A 173 -0.97 -9.67 4.90
C SER A 173 -1.34 -8.88 3.62
N PRO A 174 -0.35 -8.41 2.83
CA PRO A 174 -0.63 -7.69 1.58
C PRO A 174 -1.54 -8.42 0.61
N THR A 175 -1.34 -9.73 0.46
CA THR A 175 -2.15 -10.56 -0.43
C THR A 175 -3.59 -10.67 0.07
N GLU A 176 -3.77 -10.86 1.37
CA GLU A 176 -5.09 -10.94 1.98
C GLU A 176 -5.81 -9.59 1.93
N MET A 177 -5.11 -8.49 2.24
CA MET A 177 -5.62 -7.13 2.13
C MET A 177 -6.20 -6.83 0.73
N TYR A 178 -5.47 -7.28 -0.30
CA TYR A 178 -5.83 -7.05 -1.70
C TYR A 178 -7.00 -7.94 -2.16
N ARG A 179 -6.93 -9.24 -1.83
CA ARG A 179 -7.90 -10.25 -2.32
C ARG A 179 -9.18 -10.29 -1.49
N ASN A 180 -9.09 -10.02 -0.21
CA ASN A 180 -10.18 -10.18 0.75
C ASN A 180 -10.38 -8.91 1.59
N PRO A 181 -10.76 -7.78 0.97
CA PRO A 181 -11.04 -6.56 1.70
C PRO A 181 -12.23 -6.74 2.64
N ASN A 182 -12.12 -6.22 3.87
CA ASN A 182 -13.16 -6.36 4.90
C ASN A 182 -14.35 -5.44 4.69
N ASN A 183 -14.17 -4.35 3.97
CA ASN A 183 -15.23 -3.36 3.73
C ASN A 183 -14.99 -2.59 2.41
N PRO A 184 -15.98 -1.82 1.92
CA PRO A 184 -15.87 -1.06 0.68
C PRO A 184 -14.76 0.00 0.71
N PHE A 185 -14.45 0.55 1.89
CA PHE A 185 -13.38 1.53 2.04
C PHE A 185 -12.02 0.88 1.72
N VAL A 186 -11.71 -0.25 2.33
CA VAL A 186 -10.46 -0.98 2.06
C VAL A 186 -10.39 -1.44 0.60
N ALA A 187 -11.50 -1.95 0.04
CA ALA A 187 -11.57 -2.37 -1.36
C ALA A 187 -11.20 -1.23 -2.32
N ASN A 188 -11.71 -0.01 -2.04
CA ASN A 188 -11.47 1.18 -2.85
C ASN A 188 -10.12 1.85 -2.55
N PHE A 189 -9.66 1.74 -1.30
CA PHE A 189 -8.37 2.32 -0.90
C PHE A 189 -7.18 1.54 -1.45
N ILE A 190 -7.28 0.20 -1.51
CA ILE A 190 -6.20 -0.67 -2.02
C ILE A 190 -6.51 -1.11 -3.45
N GLY A 191 -5.97 -0.38 -4.43
CA GLY A 191 -6.16 -0.62 -5.87
C GLY A 191 -7.39 0.05 -6.45
N VAL A 192 -7.54 -0.01 -7.77
CA VAL A 192 -8.65 0.62 -8.49
C VAL A 192 -9.85 -0.32 -8.52
N THR A 193 -10.98 0.16 -8.01
CA THR A 193 -12.18 -0.65 -7.79
C THR A 193 -13.42 0.09 -8.25
N SER A 194 -14.26 -0.55 -9.06
CA SER A 194 -15.58 -0.05 -9.40
C SER A 194 -16.58 -0.48 -8.33
N LEU A 195 -17.37 0.48 -7.83
CA LEU A 195 -18.34 0.27 -6.75
C LEU A 195 -19.76 0.44 -7.28
N PHE A 196 -20.63 -0.52 -7.01
CA PHE A 196 -22.04 -0.49 -7.37
C PHE A 196 -22.91 -0.55 -6.12
N LYS A 197 -24.09 0.07 -6.17
CA LYS A 197 -25.07 0.01 -5.09
C LYS A 197 -26.23 -0.90 -5.49
N GLY A 198 -26.70 -1.71 -4.56
CA GLY A 198 -27.83 -2.60 -4.78
C GLY A 198 -28.44 -3.09 -3.47
N GLU A 199 -29.32 -4.08 -3.57
CA GLU A 199 -30.02 -4.69 -2.43
C GLU A 199 -29.84 -6.21 -2.47
N ILE A 200 -29.63 -6.83 -1.31
CA ILE A 200 -29.52 -8.28 -1.18
C ILE A 200 -30.86 -8.94 -1.52
N ILE A 201 -30.87 -9.85 -2.51
CA ILE A 201 -32.04 -10.64 -2.86
C ILE A 201 -31.90 -12.11 -2.48
N LYS A 202 -30.66 -12.60 -2.26
CA LYS A 202 -30.37 -13.96 -1.84
C LYS A 202 -29.07 -14.02 -1.04
N ASN A 203 -29.05 -14.84 0.01
CA ASN A 203 -27.86 -15.05 0.83
C ASN A 203 -27.67 -16.56 1.02
N ASN A 204 -26.55 -17.10 0.50
CA ASN A 204 -26.18 -18.51 0.60
C ASN A 204 -25.01 -18.75 1.56
N GLY A 205 -24.68 -17.78 2.40
CA GLY A 205 -23.52 -17.83 3.31
C GLY A 205 -22.23 -17.28 2.66
N THR A 206 -21.59 -18.04 1.80
CA THR A 206 -20.36 -17.61 1.11
C THR A 206 -20.63 -16.65 -0.04
N PHE A 207 -21.74 -16.85 -0.76
CA PHE A 207 -22.18 -16.01 -1.86
C PHE A 207 -23.49 -15.33 -1.54
N ALA A 208 -23.68 -14.15 -2.09
CA ALA A 208 -24.95 -13.44 -2.07
C ALA A 208 -25.32 -12.97 -3.47
N SER A 209 -26.60 -12.79 -3.72
CA SER A 209 -27.10 -12.14 -4.93
C SER A 209 -27.62 -10.75 -4.60
N VAL A 210 -27.23 -9.77 -5.40
CA VAL A 210 -27.59 -8.35 -5.24
C VAL A 210 -28.36 -7.89 -6.46
N LYS A 211 -29.47 -7.23 -6.26
CA LYS A 211 -30.22 -6.55 -7.31
C LYS A 211 -29.63 -5.16 -7.55
N ILE A 212 -29.23 -4.89 -8.80
CA ILE A 212 -28.77 -3.59 -9.27
C ILE A 212 -29.62 -3.22 -10.49
N GLY A 213 -30.49 -2.24 -10.39
CA GLY A 213 -31.48 -1.96 -11.42
C GLY A 213 -32.35 -3.20 -11.70
N ASP A 214 -32.36 -3.68 -12.93
CA ASP A 214 -33.08 -4.88 -13.35
C ASP A 214 -32.23 -6.15 -13.33
N PHE A 215 -30.96 -6.07 -12.96
CA PHE A 215 -30.01 -7.18 -12.96
C PHE A 215 -29.84 -7.77 -11.56
N ALA A 216 -29.59 -9.08 -11.52
CA ALA A 216 -29.16 -9.81 -10.33
C ALA A 216 -27.71 -10.26 -10.53
N LEU A 217 -26.81 -9.79 -9.68
CA LEU A 217 -25.41 -10.16 -9.68
C LEU A 217 -25.10 -11.05 -8.49
N GLU A 218 -24.38 -12.12 -8.70
CA GLU A 218 -23.90 -12.99 -7.64
C GLU A 218 -22.42 -12.70 -7.37
N GLY A 219 -22.03 -12.66 -6.10
CA GLY A 219 -20.65 -12.41 -5.69
C GLY A 219 -20.34 -12.94 -4.30
N ILE A 220 -19.08 -12.83 -3.89
CA ILE A 220 -18.60 -13.27 -2.58
C ILE A 220 -19.10 -12.30 -1.50
N LEU A 221 -19.85 -12.81 -0.53
CA LEU A 221 -20.31 -12.04 0.62
C LEU A 221 -19.14 -11.82 1.61
N ARG A 222 -18.83 -10.55 1.90
CA ARG A 222 -17.76 -10.14 2.83
C ARG A 222 -18.25 -9.73 4.22
N SER A 223 -19.56 -9.64 4.40
CA SER A 223 -20.18 -9.38 5.69
C SER A 223 -20.56 -10.70 6.38
N ASP A 224 -20.73 -10.68 7.70
CA ASP A 224 -21.20 -11.86 8.47
C ASP A 224 -22.55 -12.34 7.91
N PRO A 225 -22.63 -13.55 7.32
CA PRO A 225 -23.85 -14.02 6.67
C PRO A 225 -25.08 -14.05 7.59
N LYS A 226 -24.85 -14.25 8.90
CA LYS A 226 -25.92 -14.30 9.90
C LYS A 226 -26.59 -12.96 10.17
N LYS A 227 -25.87 -11.86 9.82
CA LYS A 227 -26.34 -10.49 10.01
C LYS A 227 -26.93 -9.88 8.73
N VAL A 228 -26.89 -10.61 7.61
CA VAL A 228 -27.31 -10.12 6.31
C VAL A 228 -28.72 -10.60 5.98
N GLY A 229 -29.68 -9.68 6.06
CA GLY A 229 -31.09 -9.91 5.66
C GLY A 229 -31.31 -9.65 4.16
N ILE A 230 -32.36 -10.28 3.62
CA ILE A 230 -32.88 -9.94 2.29
C ILE A 230 -33.48 -8.53 2.33
N GLY A 231 -33.25 -7.72 1.27
CA GLY A 231 -33.60 -6.31 1.20
C GLY A 231 -32.56 -5.37 1.83
N ALA A 232 -31.48 -5.90 2.46
CA ALA A 232 -30.46 -5.07 3.03
C ALA A 232 -29.69 -4.32 1.93
N PRO A 233 -29.37 -3.00 2.14
CA PRO A 233 -28.57 -2.24 1.19
C PRO A 233 -27.14 -2.82 1.12
N ALA A 234 -26.63 -2.99 -0.11
CA ALA A 234 -25.35 -3.57 -0.36
C ALA A 234 -24.48 -2.69 -1.27
N ARG A 235 -23.16 -2.82 -1.12
CA ARG A 235 -22.17 -2.30 -2.04
C ARG A 235 -21.42 -3.46 -2.65
N CYS A 236 -21.36 -3.49 -3.98
CA CYS A 236 -20.61 -4.45 -4.74
C CYS A 236 -19.32 -3.80 -5.22
N ALA A 237 -18.22 -4.53 -5.21
CA ALA A 237 -16.90 -4.07 -5.63
C ALA A 237 -16.27 -5.07 -6.59
N VAL A 238 -15.78 -4.59 -7.73
CA VAL A 238 -14.98 -5.36 -8.68
C VAL A 238 -13.74 -4.55 -9.07
N ARG A 239 -12.59 -5.22 -9.16
CA ARG A 239 -11.33 -4.55 -9.48
C ARG A 239 -11.18 -4.34 -10.98
N ALA A 240 -10.53 -3.23 -11.36
CA ALA A 240 -10.35 -2.83 -12.76
C ALA A 240 -9.63 -3.91 -13.60
N GLU A 241 -8.66 -4.62 -13.03
CA GLU A 241 -7.91 -5.68 -13.70
C GLU A 241 -8.65 -7.02 -13.80
N GLN A 242 -9.74 -7.20 -13.06
CA GLN A 242 -10.58 -8.41 -13.12
C GLN A 242 -11.68 -8.30 -14.17
N ILE A 243 -11.98 -7.08 -14.61
CA ILE A 243 -12.99 -6.86 -15.64
C ILE A 243 -12.36 -7.14 -17.02
N ARG A 244 -12.96 -8.05 -17.77
CA ARG A 244 -12.60 -8.33 -19.17
C ARG A 244 -13.34 -7.36 -20.08
N ILE A 245 -12.68 -6.96 -21.17
CA ILE A 245 -13.24 -6.11 -22.23
C ILE A 245 -13.02 -6.77 -23.59
N SER A 246 -14.03 -6.74 -24.47
CA SER A 246 -13.91 -7.18 -25.86
C SER A 246 -14.93 -6.48 -26.76
N GLY A 247 -14.58 -6.32 -28.03
CA GLY A 247 -15.52 -5.89 -29.08
C GLY A 247 -16.53 -6.96 -29.48
N ARG A 248 -16.39 -8.24 -29.02
CA ARG A 248 -17.21 -9.36 -29.39
C ARG A 248 -17.86 -10.02 -28.19
N LYS A 249 -19.19 -10.18 -28.24
CA LYS A 249 -19.97 -10.85 -27.19
C LYS A 249 -19.51 -12.29 -26.94
N ALA A 250 -19.06 -13.00 -27.98
CA ALA A 250 -18.61 -14.38 -27.89
C ALA A 250 -17.44 -14.59 -26.92
N ASP A 251 -16.60 -13.58 -26.73
CA ASP A 251 -15.44 -13.64 -25.81
C ASP A 251 -15.85 -13.62 -24.33
N MET A 252 -17.10 -13.25 -24.04
CA MET A 252 -17.65 -13.15 -22.68
C MET A 252 -18.39 -14.44 -22.22
N THR A 253 -18.47 -15.47 -23.04
CA THR A 253 -19.31 -16.69 -22.78
C THR A 253 -18.87 -17.48 -21.54
N ARG A 254 -17.64 -17.30 -21.08
CA ARG A 254 -17.09 -17.98 -19.87
C ARG A 254 -17.19 -17.13 -18.60
N LEU A 255 -17.79 -15.96 -18.69
CA LEU A 255 -17.96 -15.04 -17.57
C LEU A 255 -19.40 -15.11 -17.05
N ASP A 256 -19.56 -14.97 -15.75
CA ASP A 256 -20.86 -15.06 -15.10
C ASP A 256 -21.67 -13.77 -15.26
N CYS A 257 -20.99 -12.63 -15.28
CA CYS A 257 -21.59 -11.31 -15.48
C CYS A 257 -21.16 -10.72 -16.81
N ASN A 258 -22.13 -10.22 -17.60
CA ASN A 258 -21.88 -9.63 -18.92
C ASN A 258 -22.74 -8.38 -19.12
N PHE A 259 -22.11 -7.28 -19.53
CA PHE A 259 -22.76 -6.00 -19.79
C PHE A 259 -22.25 -5.39 -21.10
N GLN A 260 -23.01 -4.44 -21.62
CA GLN A 260 -22.55 -3.56 -22.70
C GLN A 260 -22.17 -2.21 -22.09
N GLY A 261 -21.05 -1.67 -22.53
CA GLY A 261 -20.59 -0.35 -22.12
C GLY A 261 -20.17 0.48 -23.34
N ILE A 262 -20.25 1.79 -23.21
CA ILE A 262 -19.76 2.74 -24.20
C ILE A 262 -18.41 3.27 -23.69
N VAL A 263 -17.37 3.20 -24.53
CA VAL A 263 -16.06 3.72 -24.21
C VAL A 263 -16.12 5.25 -24.12
N THR A 264 -15.83 5.79 -22.96
CA THR A 264 -15.83 7.25 -22.71
C THR A 264 -14.43 7.84 -22.67
N ASP A 265 -13.41 7.05 -22.32
CA ASP A 265 -12.00 7.45 -22.37
C ASP A 265 -11.07 6.26 -22.56
N VAL A 266 -9.86 6.51 -23.11
CA VAL A 266 -8.81 5.51 -23.29
C VAL A 266 -7.46 6.15 -22.98
N ILE A 267 -6.80 5.67 -21.93
CA ILE A 267 -5.52 6.18 -21.45
C ILE A 267 -4.44 5.11 -21.64
N PHE A 268 -3.34 5.46 -22.30
CA PHE A 268 -2.18 4.59 -22.43
C PHE A 268 -1.16 4.86 -21.33
N GLU A 269 -0.89 3.86 -20.49
CA GLU A 269 0.09 3.92 -19.39
C GLU A 269 1.38 3.13 -19.67
N GLY A 270 1.69 2.84 -20.92
CA GLY A 270 2.88 2.10 -21.33
C GLY A 270 2.71 0.57 -21.21
N GLU A 271 2.49 0.02 -20.06
CA GLU A 271 2.31 -1.43 -19.84
C GLU A 271 0.87 -1.90 -19.96
N ARG A 272 -0.10 -0.96 -19.96
CA ARG A 272 -1.54 -1.24 -20.04
C ARG A 272 -2.30 -0.10 -20.68
N LEU A 273 -3.51 -0.42 -21.15
CA LEU A 273 -4.55 0.55 -21.49
C LEU A 273 -5.54 0.62 -20.33
N ILE A 274 -5.93 1.84 -19.96
CA ILE A 274 -7.02 2.09 -19.04
C ILE A 274 -8.21 2.54 -19.88
N TYR A 275 -9.30 1.77 -19.83
CA TYR A 275 -10.57 2.17 -20.41
C TYR A 275 -11.48 2.73 -19.34
N GLU A 276 -12.13 3.83 -19.62
CA GLU A 276 -13.31 4.28 -18.88
C GLU A 276 -14.55 4.03 -19.71
N LEU A 277 -15.57 3.41 -19.08
CA LEU A 277 -16.82 3.06 -19.74
C LEU A 277 -18.02 3.57 -18.97
N SER A 278 -19.02 4.03 -19.73
CA SER A 278 -20.37 4.23 -19.22
C SER A 278 -21.15 2.92 -19.39
N VAL A 279 -21.67 2.39 -18.29
CA VAL A 279 -22.49 1.18 -18.23
C VAL A 279 -23.77 1.52 -17.46
N PRO A 280 -24.81 2.04 -18.13
CA PRO A 280 -26.00 2.57 -17.47
C PRO A 280 -26.71 1.57 -16.55
N GLU A 281 -26.63 0.28 -16.87
CA GLU A 281 -27.19 -0.82 -16.10
C GLU A 281 -26.57 -0.96 -14.70
N LEU A 282 -25.31 -0.55 -14.53
CA LEU A 282 -24.56 -0.66 -13.27
C LEU A 282 -24.53 0.64 -12.47
N GLY A 283 -24.93 1.77 -13.07
CA GLY A 283 -24.98 3.06 -12.41
C GLY A 283 -24.49 4.21 -13.26
N LYS A 284 -24.31 5.37 -12.61
CA LYS A 284 -23.87 6.62 -13.29
C LYS A 284 -22.35 6.79 -13.29
N ASP A 285 -21.65 6.13 -12.36
CA ASP A 285 -20.21 6.26 -12.22
C ASP A 285 -19.51 5.47 -13.32
N PRO A 286 -18.43 6.00 -13.92
CA PRO A 286 -17.68 5.29 -14.95
C PRO A 286 -16.99 4.06 -14.37
N ILE A 287 -16.92 3.01 -15.16
CA ILE A 287 -16.20 1.77 -14.83
C ILE A 287 -14.81 1.85 -15.45
N GLN A 288 -13.78 1.70 -14.63
CA GLN A 288 -12.40 1.58 -15.12
C GLN A 288 -12.01 0.14 -15.33
N ILE A 289 -11.33 -0.13 -16.44
CA ILE A 289 -10.84 -1.46 -16.82
C ILE A 289 -9.36 -1.35 -17.16
N TYR A 290 -8.56 -2.26 -16.59
CA TYR A 290 -7.15 -2.40 -16.91
C TYR A 290 -6.96 -3.51 -17.94
N HIS A 291 -6.54 -3.14 -19.14
CA HIS A 291 -6.28 -4.07 -20.23
C HIS A 291 -4.77 -4.22 -20.46
N HIS A 292 -4.26 -5.44 -20.24
CA HIS A 292 -2.83 -5.77 -20.29
C HIS A 292 -2.44 -6.58 -21.54
N ASP A 293 -3.25 -6.59 -22.59
CA ASP A 293 -2.91 -7.37 -23.79
C ASP A 293 -1.74 -6.71 -24.55
N LYS A 294 -0.58 -7.38 -24.53
CA LYS A 294 0.65 -6.92 -25.18
C LYS A 294 0.63 -7.10 -26.70
N ASN A 295 -0.22 -7.97 -27.22
CA ASN A 295 -0.22 -8.33 -28.64
C ASN A 295 -1.27 -7.58 -29.45
N ASP A 296 -2.28 -7.07 -28.79
CA ASP A 296 -3.38 -6.36 -29.45
C ASP A 296 -3.71 -5.08 -28.67
N PHE A 297 -2.87 -4.06 -28.85
CA PHE A 297 -3.27 -2.69 -28.54
C PHE A 297 -4.32 -2.15 -29.55
N ALA A 298 -5.13 -3.06 -30.15
CA ALA A 298 -6.31 -2.68 -30.89
C ALA A 298 -7.25 -1.95 -29.94
N THR A 299 -7.09 -0.65 -29.92
CA THR A 299 -7.85 0.25 -29.07
C THR A 299 -9.30 0.21 -29.48
N HIS A 300 -10.18 0.00 -28.51
CA HIS A 300 -11.57 0.30 -28.71
C HIS A 300 -11.71 1.83 -28.76
N GLU A 301 -12.23 2.35 -29.88
CA GLU A 301 -12.37 3.78 -30.11
C GLU A 301 -13.40 4.42 -29.15
N LEU A 302 -13.23 5.71 -28.89
CA LEU A 302 -14.19 6.50 -28.12
C LEU A 302 -15.59 6.43 -28.75
N GLY A 303 -16.61 6.28 -27.92
CA GLY A 303 -18.01 6.14 -28.35
C GLY A 303 -18.38 4.72 -28.85
N ARG A 304 -17.42 3.81 -28.96
CA ARG A 304 -17.70 2.42 -29.36
C ARG A 304 -18.42 1.64 -28.25
N THR A 305 -19.40 0.86 -28.65
CA THR A 305 -20.02 -0.13 -27.75
C THR A 305 -19.12 -1.35 -27.65
N VAL A 306 -18.81 -1.76 -26.44
CA VAL A 306 -17.99 -2.94 -26.12
C VAL A 306 -18.74 -3.84 -25.15
N HIS A 307 -18.28 -5.08 -25.02
CA HIS A 307 -18.75 -6.03 -24.02
C HIS A 307 -17.74 -6.11 -22.87
N ILE A 308 -18.25 -6.11 -21.65
CA ILE A 308 -17.45 -6.29 -20.44
C ILE A 308 -18.03 -7.41 -19.59
N GLY A 309 -17.19 -8.02 -18.76
CA GLY A 309 -17.66 -9.06 -17.86
C GLY A 309 -16.61 -9.49 -16.85
N TRP A 310 -17.07 -10.23 -15.84
CA TRP A 310 -16.24 -10.81 -14.77
C TRP A 310 -16.88 -12.10 -14.25
N THR A 311 -16.17 -12.84 -13.39
CA THR A 311 -16.73 -14.03 -12.72
C THR A 311 -17.35 -13.65 -11.37
N ASN A 312 -18.28 -14.47 -10.86
CA ASN A 312 -18.89 -14.27 -9.55
C ASN A 312 -17.84 -14.20 -8.42
N ARG A 313 -16.68 -14.80 -8.61
CA ARG A 313 -15.57 -14.78 -7.64
C ARG A 313 -14.83 -13.46 -7.60
N ASP A 314 -14.94 -12.64 -8.63
CA ASP A 314 -14.30 -11.35 -8.74
C ASP A 314 -15.14 -10.22 -8.12
N LEU A 315 -16.44 -10.49 -7.87
CA LEU A 315 -17.36 -9.53 -7.27
C LEU A 315 -17.42 -9.72 -5.74
N HIS A 316 -17.04 -8.70 -5.01
CA HIS A 316 -17.17 -8.66 -3.55
C HIS A 316 -18.42 -7.89 -3.15
N ILE A 317 -19.20 -8.45 -2.22
CA ILE A 317 -20.46 -7.86 -1.74
C ILE A 317 -20.33 -7.53 -0.27
N PHE A 318 -20.57 -6.27 0.07
CA PHE A 318 -20.57 -5.72 1.42
C PHE A 318 -21.95 -5.20 1.75
N VAL A 319 -22.46 -5.50 2.94
CA VAL A 319 -23.68 -4.92 3.45
C VAL A 319 -23.35 -3.61 4.14
N ALA A 320 -24.07 -2.54 3.81
CA ALA A 320 -23.93 -1.26 4.50
C ALA A 320 -24.46 -1.43 5.94
N ASN A 321 -23.61 -1.12 6.91
CA ASN A 321 -24.03 -1.02 8.31
C ASN A 321 -24.88 0.24 8.51
#